data_79593c13f1bebdd0807d6b18b73209e4
#
_entry.id   79593c13f1bebdd0807d6b18b73209e4
#
_cell.length_a   1.000
_cell.length_b   1.000
_cell.length_c   1.000
_cell.angle_alpha   90.00
_cell.angle_beta   90.00
_cell.angle_gamma   90.00
#
_symmetry.space_group_name_H-M   'P 1'
#
loop_
_entity.id
_entity.type
_entity.pdbx_description
1 polymer ?
#
loop_
_entity_poly.entity_id
_entity_poly.type
_entity_poly.pdbx_seq_one_letter_code
_entity_poly.pdbx_strand_id
1 'polypeptide(L)'
;MRLFAIAQFAAVLLGLTGCGYHTLGAATHLPADTRTLYVPTFATRTETYHTEAVMTEAVIREFAARSRLRVTPDAGGNPDAVLHGTILQEVVAPLTYNTTTQQSSSYLITVVASVKLTGRDGKTLYENPNYVFRQQYQATTDLPTFLDESPAAVERLSRDFARALVADVLEGM
;
A
#
# COMPACT_ATOMS: atom_id res chain seq x y z
N MET A 1 50.93 -8.52 29.25
CA MET A 1 50.56 -8.37 27.84
C MET A 1 49.35 -9.23 27.42
N ARG A 2 49.20 -10.47 27.86
CA ARG A 2 48.05 -11.34 27.45
C ARG A 2 46.72 -10.89 28.01
N LEU A 3 46.62 -10.36 29.22
CA LEU A 3 45.38 -9.84 29.82
C LEU A 3 44.83 -8.58 29.13
N PHE A 4 45.73 -7.71 28.62
CA PHE A 4 45.32 -6.49 27.87
C PHE A 4 44.72 -6.85 26.50
N ALA A 5 45.23 -7.87 25.83
CA ALA A 5 44.74 -8.32 24.54
C ALA A 5 43.35 -8.97 24.66
N ILE A 6 43.08 -9.69 25.76
CA ILE A 6 41.75 -10.31 26.02
C ILE A 6 40.69 -9.21 26.33
N ALA A 7 41.05 -8.17 27.07
CA ALA A 7 40.15 -7.06 27.37
C ALA A 7 39.79 -6.24 26.13
N GLN A 8 40.72 -6.03 25.20
CA GLN A 8 40.45 -5.36 23.94
C GLN A 8 39.56 -6.18 23.01
N PHE A 9 39.72 -7.51 22.98
CA PHE A 9 38.89 -8.40 22.16
C PHE A 9 37.45 -8.48 22.68
N ALA A 10 37.27 -8.49 24.02
CA ALA A 10 35.98 -8.45 24.66
C ALA A 10 35.23 -7.12 24.40
N ALA A 11 35.92 -5.98 24.39
CA ALA A 11 35.33 -4.67 24.11
C ALA A 11 34.82 -4.52 22.65
N VAL A 12 35.52 -5.15 21.69
CA VAL A 12 35.11 -5.17 20.27
C VAL A 12 33.87 -6.06 20.05
N LEU A 13 33.74 -7.18 20.78
CA LEU A 13 32.54 -8.03 20.66
C LEU A 13 31.26 -7.40 21.26
N LEU A 14 31.39 -6.54 22.28
CA LEU A 14 30.22 -5.82 22.83
C LEU A 14 29.69 -4.71 21.93
N GLY A 15 30.49 -4.22 20.98
CA GLY A 15 30.07 -3.15 20.02
C GLY A 15 29.20 -3.62 18.85
N LEU A 16 29.05 -4.93 18.64
CA LEU A 16 28.36 -5.51 17.46
C LEU A 16 26.88 -5.84 17.69
N THR A 17 26.31 -5.57 18.87
CA THR A 17 24.89 -5.88 19.17
C THR A 17 23.92 -4.75 18.85
N GLY A 18 24.33 -3.74 18.11
CA GLY A 18 23.50 -2.60 17.72
C GLY A 18 22.73 -2.77 16.41
N CYS A 19 22.25 -3.97 16.06
CA CYS A 19 21.24 -4.09 15.02
C CYS A 19 19.89 -3.65 15.60
N GLY A 20 19.53 -2.39 15.39
CA GLY A 20 18.21 -1.86 15.69
C GLY A 20 17.14 -2.53 14.84
N TYR A 21 16.74 -3.73 15.17
CA TYR A 21 15.51 -4.33 14.67
C TYR A 21 14.34 -3.60 15.31
N HIS A 22 13.76 -2.63 14.58
CA HIS A 22 12.41 -2.20 14.88
C HIS A 22 11.49 -3.40 14.71
N THR A 23 10.76 -3.77 15.76
CA THR A 23 9.73 -4.80 15.68
C THR A 23 8.63 -4.31 14.73
N LEU A 24 8.64 -4.83 13.50
CA LEU A 24 7.55 -4.68 12.56
C LEU A 24 6.24 -5.10 13.25
N GLY A 25 5.26 -4.18 13.31
CA GLY A 25 3.92 -4.50 13.81
C GLY A 25 3.48 -3.79 15.09
N ALA A 26 4.27 -2.91 15.68
CA ALA A 26 3.72 -1.96 16.66
C ALA A 26 3.17 -0.75 15.88
N ALA A 27 1.85 -0.67 15.77
CA ALA A 27 1.16 0.54 15.30
C ALA A 27 1.47 1.67 16.28
N THR A 28 2.44 2.54 15.98
CA THR A 28 2.94 3.57 16.88
C THR A 28 2.01 4.78 16.95
N HIS A 29 1.11 4.95 15.96
CA HIS A 29 0.21 6.09 15.84
C HIS A 29 -1.27 5.75 16.06
N LEU A 30 -1.64 4.48 16.05
CA LEU A 30 -2.99 4.07 16.40
C LEU A 30 -3.14 3.99 17.93
N PRO A 31 -4.33 4.31 18.49
CA PRO A 31 -4.61 4.08 19.89
C PRO A 31 -4.28 2.65 20.32
N ALA A 32 -3.66 2.48 21.48
CA ALA A 32 -3.15 1.17 21.94
C ALA A 32 -4.23 0.08 22.11
N ASP A 33 -5.49 0.48 22.17
CA ASP A 33 -6.67 -0.36 22.27
C ASP A 33 -7.28 -0.73 20.91
N THR A 34 -6.78 -0.18 19.80
CA THR A 34 -7.23 -0.53 18.45
C THR A 34 -6.77 -1.95 18.09
N ARG A 35 -7.73 -2.87 17.93
CA ARG A 35 -7.48 -4.29 17.62
C ARG A 35 -8.17 -4.76 16.36
N THR A 36 -9.27 -4.10 15.98
CA THR A 36 -10.09 -4.47 14.83
C THR A 36 -10.18 -3.31 13.85
N LEU A 37 -10.00 -3.65 12.57
CA LEU A 37 -10.09 -2.71 11.45
C LEU A 37 -11.13 -3.20 10.46
N TYR A 38 -12.03 -2.34 10.05
CA TYR A 38 -12.92 -2.57 8.93
C TYR A 38 -12.47 -1.74 7.73
N VAL A 39 -12.38 -2.37 6.57
CA VAL A 39 -12.05 -1.73 5.30
C VAL A 39 -13.19 -2.02 4.33
N PRO A 40 -14.17 -1.11 4.19
CA PRO A 40 -15.19 -1.22 3.16
C PRO A 40 -14.55 -1.14 1.77
N THR A 41 -15.20 -1.71 0.77
CA THR A 41 -14.79 -1.51 -0.62
C THR A 41 -14.66 -0.02 -0.91
N PHE A 42 -13.53 0.37 -1.49
CA PHE A 42 -13.26 1.77 -1.81
C PHE A 42 -14.35 2.32 -2.73
N ALA A 43 -14.77 3.53 -2.46
CA ALA A 43 -15.65 4.24 -3.38
C ALA A 43 -14.86 4.67 -4.62
N THR A 44 -15.53 4.78 -5.76
CA THR A 44 -14.94 5.33 -6.98
C THR A 44 -15.77 6.46 -7.52
N ARG A 45 -15.08 7.47 -8.07
CA ARG A 45 -15.67 8.57 -8.86
C ARG A 45 -15.33 8.44 -10.34
N THR A 46 -14.71 7.32 -10.72
CA THR A 46 -14.30 7.04 -12.10
C THR A 46 -15.19 5.96 -12.69
N GLU A 47 -15.25 5.87 -14.02
CA GLU A 47 -15.98 4.82 -14.73
C GLU A 47 -15.17 3.55 -14.94
N THR A 48 -13.93 3.50 -14.40
CA THR A 48 -13.03 2.36 -14.58
C THR A 48 -13.48 1.20 -13.70
N TYR A 49 -13.60 0.03 -14.30
CA TYR A 49 -14.22 -1.14 -13.69
C TYR A 49 -13.23 -1.94 -12.86
N HIS A 50 -13.58 -2.24 -11.61
CA HIS A 50 -12.86 -3.10 -10.65
C HIS A 50 -11.59 -2.59 -9.99
N THR A 51 -11.05 -1.43 -10.32
CA THR A 51 -9.83 -0.90 -9.66
C THR A 51 -10.06 -0.72 -8.16
N GLU A 52 -11.25 -0.29 -7.74
CA GLU A 52 -11.62 -0.12 -6.32
C GLU A 52 -11.58 -1.44 -5.55
N ALA A 53 -12.01 -2.54 -6.16
CA ALA A 53 -12.00 -3.86 -5.53
C ALA A 53 -10.56 -4.38 -5.37
N VAL A 54 -9.74 -4.28 -6.43
CA VAL A 54 -8.33 -4.71 -6.41
C VAL A 54 -7.52 -3.92 -5.40
N MET A 55 -7.72 -2.59 -5.32
CA MET A 55 -7.06 -1.73 -4.33
C MET A 55 -7.49 -2.09 -2.91
N THR A 56 -8.79 -2.30 -2.67
CA THR A 56 -9.32 -2.68 -1.36
C THR A 56 -8.70 -3.98 -0.87
N GLU A 57 -8.70 -5.01 -1.73
CA GLU A 57 -8.11 -6.29 -1.39
C GLU A 57 -6.61 -6.20 -1.09
N ALA A 58 -5.86 -5.40 -1.86
CA ALA A 58 -4.44 -5.17 -1.62
C ALA A 58 -4.21 -4.55 -0.23
N VAL A 59 -5.02 -3.55 0.14
CA VAL A 59 -4.95 -2.89 1.45
C VAL A 59 -5.28 -3.86 2.59
N ILE A 60 -6.34 -4.65 2.44
CA ILE A 60 -6.72 -5.67 3.43
C ILE A 60 -5.58 -6.68 3.64
N ARG A 61 -5.00 -7.19 2.56
CA ARG A 61 -3.88 -8.15 2.62
C ARG A 61 -2.66 -7.55 3.31
N GLU A 62 -2.33 -6.28 3.00
CA GLU A 62 -1.16 -5.62 3.57
C GLU A 62 -1.33 -5.34 5.07
N PHE A 63 -2.51 -4.87 5.52
CA PHE A 63 -2.79 -4.74 6.96
C PHE A 63 -2.72 -6.07 7.69
N ALA A 64 -3.28 -7.13 7.11
CA ALA A 64 -3.23 -8.46 7.70
C ALA A 64 -1.80 -9.02 7.81
N ALA A 65 -0.92 -8.66 6.87
CA ALA A 65 0.47 -9.13 6.85
C ALA A 65 1.40 -8.33 7.76
N ARG A 66 1.19 -7.01 7.89
CA ARG A 66 2.13 -6.09 8.56
C ARG A 66 1.66 -5.58 9.91
N SER A 67 0.41 -5.77 10.27
CA SER A 67 -0.12 -5.31 11.54
C SER A 67 -0.67 -6.44 12.40
N ARG A 68 -0.93 -6.14 13.67
CA ARG A 68 -1.64 -7.06 14.60
C ARG A 68 -3.15 -6.83 14.57
N LEU A 69 -3.62 -5.94 13.70
CA LEU A 69 -5.03 -5.64 13.57
C LEU A 69 -5.76 -6.82 12.91
N ARG A 70 -6.87 -7.20 13.50
CA ARG A 70 -7.78 -8.15 12.86
C ARG A 70 -8.66 -7.39 11.88
N VAL A 71 -8.45 -7.58 10.59
CA VAL A 71 -9.33 -7.03 9.56
C VAL A 71 -10.64 -7.79 9.57
N THR A 72 -11.77 -7.09 9.73
CA THR A 72 -13.11 -7.65 9.76
C THR A 72 -13.81 -7.47 8.42
N PRO A 73 -14.67 -8.43 7.99
CA PRO A 73 -15.34 -8.36 6.69
C PRO A 73 -16.50 -7.38 6.66
N ASP A 74 -17.03 -6.97 7.81
CA ASP A 74 -18.18 -6.08 7.91
C ASP A 74 -18.10 -5.11 9.08
N ALA A 75 -18.93 -4.07 9.05
CA ALA A 75 -19.07 -3.08 10.10
C ALA A 75 -19.94 -3.56 11.30
N GLY A 76 -20.66 -4.69 11.16
CA GLY A 76 -21.63 -5.17 12.15
C GLY A 76 -20.99 -5.57 13.48
N GLY A 77 -19.69 -5.88 13.48
CA GLY A 77 -18.91 -6.18 14.69
C GLY A 77 -18.45 -4.96 15.49
N ASN A 78 -18.89 -3.75 15.17
CA ASN A 78 -18.46 -2.50 15.82
C ASN A 78 -16.91 -2.39 15.89
N PRO A 79 -16.21 -2.30 14.75
CA PRO A 79 -14.75 -2.28 14.67
C PRO A 79 -14.17 -1.08 15.43
N ASP A 80 -12.93 -1.21 15.91
CA ASP A 80 -12.23 -0.14 16.62
C ASP A 80 -11.84 1.02 15.69
N ALA A 81 -11.62 0.69 14.42
CA ALA A 81 -11.34 1.67 13.39
C ALA A 81 -11.94 1.27 12.03
N VAL A 82 -12.25 2.27 11.20
CA VAL A 82 -12.75 2.10 9.83
C VAL A 82 -11.88 2.90 8.88
N LEU A 83 -11.37 2.24 7.84
CA LEU A 83 -10.58 2.86 6.78
C LEU A 83 -11.44 3.05 5.53
N HIS A 84 -11.78 4.28 5.23
CA HIS A 84 -12.46 4.65 4.00
C HIS A 84 -11.46 5.10 2.94
N GLY A 85 -11.58 4.55 1.74
CA GLY A 85 -10.85 4.99 0.56
C GLY A 85 -11.80 5.45 -0.53
N THR A 86 -11.36 6.42 -1.34
CA THR A 86 -12.09 6.88 -2.52
C THR A 86 -11.11 7.09 -3.65
N ILE A 87 -11.32 6.44 -4.79
CA ILE A 87 -10.61 6.71 -6.03
C ILE A 87 -11.21 7.97 -6.64
N LEU A 88 -10.41 9.03 -6.69
CA LEU A 88 -10.83 10.34 -7.18
C LEU A 88 -10.68 10.46 -8.70
N GLN A 89 -9.59 9.84 -9.21
CA GLN A 89 -9.24 9.89 -10.62
C GLN A 89 -8.46 8.64 -11.02
N GLU A 90 -8.73 8.14 -12.21
CA GLU A 90 -7.91 7.17 -12.91
C GLU A 90 -7.75 7.61 -14.36
N VAL A 91 -6.49 7.70 -14.81
CA VAL A 91 -6.14 8.13 -16.16
C VAL A 91 -5.17 7.15 -16.77
N VAL A 92 -5.46 6.69 -17.97
CA VAL A 92 -4.55 5.90 -18.80
C VAL A 92 -4.07 6.77 -19.95
N ALA A 93 -2.78 7.00 -20.03
CA ALA A 93 -2.17 7.83 -21.07
C ALA A 93 -1.13 7.04 -21.86
N PRO A 94 -1.06 7.17 -23.20
CA PRO A 94 -0.01 6.58 -23.99
C PRO A 94 1.35 7.24 -23.69
N LEU A 95 2.40 6.43 -23.53
CA LEU A 95 3.78 6.91 -23.34
C LEU A 95 4.59 6.85 -24.63
N THR A 96 4.37 5.82 -25.45
CA THR A 96 5.10 5.64 -26.70
C THR A 96 4.14 5.45 -27.84
N TYR A 97 4.48 6.05 -28.96
CA TYR A 97 3.71 5.98 -30.18
C TYR A 97 4.60 5.44 -31.32
N ASN A 98 4.20 4.33 -31.90
CA ASN A 98 4.88 3.79 -33.07
C ASN A 98 4.39 4.50 -34.33
N THR A 99 5.25 5.31 -34.95
CA THR A 99 4.89 6.11 -36.13
C THR A 99 4.64 5.26 -37.39
N THR A 100 5.12 4.03 -37.42
CA THR A 100 4.93 3.11 -38.56
C THR A 100 3.57 2.39 -38.47
N THR A 101 3.23 1.90 -37.30
CA THR A 101 1.96 1.17 -37.06
C THR A 101 0.84 2.07 -36.57
N GLN A 102 1.12 3.33 -36.22
CA GLN A 102 0.21 4.29 -35.61
C GLN A 102 -0.46 3.79 -34.33
N GLN A 103 0.23 2.93 -33.58
CA GLN A 103 -0.27 2.34 -32.33
C GLN A 103 0.64 2.67 -31.17
N SER A 104 0.04 2.81 -29.99
CA SER A 104 0.78 2.93 -28.74
C SER A 104 1.09 1.54 -28.20
N SER A 105 2.34 1.33 -27.79
CA SER A 105 2.80 0.05 -27.23
C SER A 105 3.06 0.13 -25.72
N SER A 106 3.08 1.33 -25.16
CA SER A 106 3.32 1.55 -23.72
C SER A 106 2.37 2.62 -23.19
N TYR A 107 1.82 2.35 -22.02
CA TYR A 107 0.83 3.19 -21.34
C TYR A 107 1.22 3.44 -19.90
N LEU A 108 0.76 4.56 -19.36
CA LEU A 108 0.87 4.93 -17.97
C LEU A 108 -0.51 5.00 -17.33
N ILE A 109 -0.77 4.17 -16.32
CA ILE A 109 -1.92 4.33 -15.44
C ILE A 109 -1.51 5.27 -14.32
N THR A 110 -2.32 6.30 -14.07
CA THR A 110 -2.22 7.19 -12.91
C THR A 110 -3.51 7.07 -12.13
N VAL A 111 -3.42 6.71 -10.85
CA VAL A 111 -4.52 6.67 -9.90
C VAL A 111 -4.31 7.71 -8.82
N VAL A 112 -5.34 8.50 -8.57
CA VAL A 112 -5.41 9.46 -7.45
C VAL A 112 -6.48 8.97 -6.49
N ALA A 113 -6.12 8.79 -5.22
CA ALA A 113 -7.04 8.31 -4.19
C ALA A 113 -6.96 9.19 -2.93
N SER A 114 -8.08 9.31 -2.23
CA SER A 114 -8.13 9.83 -0.86
C SER A 114 -8.39 8.70 0.12
N VAL A 115 -7.79 8.79 1.30
CA VAL A 115 -7.95 7.80 2.36
C VAL A 115 -8.17 8.49 3.68
N LYS A 116 -9.10 7.95 4.49
CA LYS A 116 -9.40 8.43 5.83
C LYS A 116 -9.63 7.26 6.77
N LEU A 117 -8.88 7.23 7.87
CA LEU A 117 -9.05 6.29 8.98
C LEU A 117 -9.74 7.00 10.14
N THR A 118 -10.85 6.45 10.58
CA THR A 118 -11.61 6.97 11.73
C THR A 118 -11.68 5.94 12.84
N GLY A 119 -11.50 6.38 14.08
CA GLY A 119 -11.70 5.55 15.26
C GLY A 119 -13.18 5.34 15.57
N ARG A 120 -13.47 4.42 16.50
CA ARG A 120 -14.84 4.14 16.99
C ARG A 120 -15.54 5.38 17.55
N ASP A 121 -14.80 6.31 18.12
CA ASP A 121 -15.29 7.58 18.65
C ASP A 121 -15.56 8.64 17.55
N GLY A 122 -15.35 8.29 16.27
CA GLY A 122 -15.51 9.18 15.14
C GLY A 122 -14.31 10.12 14.91
N LYS A 123 -13.26 10.04 15.74
CA LYS A 123 -12.06 10.85 15.57
C LYS A 123 -11.26 10.38 14.37
N THR A 124 -10.76 11.32 13.59
CA THR A 124 -9.82 11.02 12.49
C THR A 124 -8.47 10.63 13.07
N LEU A 125 -8.03 9.39 12.81
CA LEU A 125 -6.76 8.85 13.23
C LEU A 125 -5.68 9.07 12.15
N TYR A 126 -6.08 9.04 10.88
CA TYR A 126 -5.21 9.29 9.73
C TYR A 126 -6.04 9.84 8.57
N GLU A 127 -5.47 10.76 7.81
CA GLU A 127 -6.10 11.27 6.59
C GLU A 127 -5.03 11.70 5.58
N ASN A 128 -5.17 11.22 4.34
CA ASN A 128 -4.43 11.72 3.20
C ASN A 128 -5.40 11.92 2.04
N PRO A 129 -5.66 13.18 1.63
CA PRO A 129 -6.63 13.46 0.60
C PRO A 129 -6.10 13.23 -0.83
N ASN A 130 -4.80 12.94 -1.01
CA ASN A 130 -4.18 12.95 -2.33
C ASN A 130 -3.02 11.97 -2.48
N TYR A 131 -3.30 10.67 -2.43
CA TYR A 131 -2.35 9.65 -2.87
C TYR A 131 -2.29 9.60 -4.39
N VAL A 132 -1.08 9.69 -4.97
CA VAL A 132 -0.87 9.58 -6.41
C VAL A 132 0.06 8.42 -6.71
N PHE A 133 -0.44 7.40 -7.41
CA PHE A 133 0.33 6.24 -7.85
C PHE A 133 0.32 6.11 -9.36
N ARG A 134 1.44 5.63 -9.90
CA ARG A 134 1.63 5.47 -11.35
C ARG A 134 2.24 4.12 -11.64
N GLN A 135 1.73 3.46 -12.69
CA GLN A 135 2.26 2.21 -13.18
C GLN A 135 2.30 2.19 -14.70
N GLN A 136 3.45 1.86 -15.24
CA GLN A 136 3.60 1.63 -16.67
C GLN A 136 3.23 0.19 -17.02
N TYR A 137 2.59 0.00 -18.16
CA TYR A 137 2.35 -1.31 -18.75
C TYR A 137 2.49 -1.28 -20.27
N GLN A 138 2.60 -2.47 -20.87
CA GLN A 138 2.64 -2.65 -22.30
C GLN A 138 1.37 -3.34 -22.77
N ALA A 139 0.92 -2.98 -23.98
CA ALA A 139 -0.14 -3.67 -24.68
C ALA A 139 0.32 -3.97 -26.09
N THR A 140 0.20 -5.22 -26.53
CA THR A 140 0.45 -5.59 -27.90
C THR A 140 -0.86 -5.89 -28.60
N THR A 141 -1.00 -5.37 -29.81
CA THR A 141 -2.19 -5.56 -30.67
C THR A 141 -2.01 -6.65 -31.71
N ASP A 142 -0.86 -7.34 -31.72
CA ASP A 142 -0.64 -8.45 -32.61
C ASP A 142 -1.56 -9.63 -32.27
N LEU A 143 -2.47 -9.96 -33.19
CA LEU A 143 -3.49 -11.01 -33.03
C LEU A 143 -2.99 -12.39 -32.57
N PRO A 144 -1.76 -12.85 -32.92
CA PRO A 144 -1.24 -14.12 -32.39
C PRO A 144 -0.77 -14.06 -30.93
N THR A 145 -0.48 -12.86 -30.41
CA THR A 145 0.09 -12.63 -29.09
C THR A 145 -0.58 -11.45 -28.38
N PHE A 146 -1.91 -11.36 -28.45
CA PHE A 146 -2.63 -10.31 -27.75
C PHE A 146 -2.41 -10.45 -26.23
N LEU A 147 -1.58 -9.59 -25.69
CA LEU A 147 -1.31 -9.47 -24.26
C LEU A 147 -1.82 -8.10 -23.78
N ASP A 148 -2.89 -8.13 -23.00
CA ASP A 148 -3.32 -6.98 -22.24
C ASP A 148 -2.74 -7.09 -20.82
N GLU A 149 -1.71 -6.30 -20.53
CA GLU A 149 -1.08 -6.23 -19.21
C GLU A 149 -1.79 -5.26 -18.25
N SER A 150 -2.89 -4.63 -18.66
CA SER A 150 -3.54 -3.61 -17.82
C SER A 150 -4.05 -4.17 -16.48
N PRO A 151 -4.64 -5.38 -16.37
CA PRO A 151 -5.03 -5.93 -15.08
C PRO A 151 -3.83 -6.17 -14.15
N ALA A 152 -2.74 -6.71 -14.69
CA ALA A 152 -1.51 -6.95 -13.94
C ALA A 152 -0.84 -5.62 -13.51
N ALA A 153 -0.97 -4.56 -14.29
CA ALA A 153 -0.49 -3.23 -13.94
C ALA A 153 -1.30 -2.63 -12.79
N VAL A 154 -2.64 -2.76 -12.81
CA VAL A 154 -3.51 -2.34 -11.71
C VAL A 154 -3.17 -3.11 -10.42
N GLU A 155 -2.92 -4.41 -10.50
CA GLU A 155 -2.49 -5.19 -9.33
C GLU A 155 -1.15 -4.73 -8.77
N ARG A 156 -0.16 -4.41 -9.62
CA ARG A 156 1.15 -3.89 -9.16
C ARG A 156 0.98 -2.54 -8.48
N LEU A 157 0.25 -1.61 -9.12
CA LEU A 157 -0.08 -0.29 -8.57
C LEU A 157 -0.80 -0.42 -7.21
N SER A 158 -1.77 -1.32 -7.12
CA SER A 158 -2.54 -1.54 -5.89
C SER A 158 -1.68 -2.08 -4.74
N ARG A 159 -0.70 -2.95 -5.04
CA ARG A 159 0.26 -3.41 -4.03
C ARG A 159 1.19 -2.30 -3.54
N ASP A 160 1.66 -1.44 -4.45
CA ASP A 160 2.52 -0.31 -4.09
C ASP A 160 1.75 0.73 -3.26
N PHE A 161 0.51 1.03 -3.66
CA PHE A 161 -0.41 1.85 -2.88
C PHE A 161 -0.65 1.28 -1.48
N ALA A 162 -0.98 -0.02 -1.37
CA ALA A 162 -1.25 -0.65 -0.10
C ALA A 162 -0.03 -0.61 0.84
N ARG A 163 1.17 -0.86 0.31
CA ARG A 163 2.42 -0.78 1.09
C ARG A 163 2.68 0.62 1.64
N ALA A 164 2.51 1.65 0.81
CA ALA A 164 2.69 3.02 1.23
C ALA A 164 1.64 3.42 2.27
N LEU A 165 0.35 3.18 1.98
CA LEU A 165 -0.73 3.50 2.89
C LEU A 165 -0.58 2.84 4.27
N VAL A 166 -0.27 1.53 4.29
CA VAL A 166 -0.13 0.80 5.57
C VAL A 166 1.09 1.28 6.33
N ALA A 167 2.21 1.60 5.65
CA ALA A 167 3.37 2.20 6.30
C ALA A 167 3.02 3.56 6.92
N ASP A 168 2.38 4.45 6.17
CA ASP A 168 1.98 5.78 6.64
C ASP A 168 1.03 5.70 7.85
N VAL A 169 0.05 4.79 7.81
CA VAL A 169 -0.91 4.58 8.90
C VAL A 169 -0.25 4.00 10.16
N LEU A 170 0.68 3.06 10.00
CA LEU A 170 1.34 2.40 11.13
C LEU A 170 2.50 3.21 11.70
N GLU A 171 3.25 3.93 10.86
CA GLU A 171 4.48 4.63 11.22
C GLU A 171 4.26 6.14 11.42
N GLY A 172 3.13 6.70 10.92
CA GLY A 172 2.74 8.10 11.12
C GLY A 172 3.62 9.10 10.37
N MET A 173 4.03 8.76 9.17
CA MET A 173 4.77 9.67 8.30
C MET A 173 3.83 10.56 7.51
#